data_9086ce86536bf732f809ae3ad66086e5
#
_entry.id   9086ce86536bf732f809ae3ad66086e5
#
_cell.length_a   1.000
_cell.length_b   1.000
_cell.length_c   1.000
_cell.angle_alpha   90.00
_cell.angle_beta   90.00
_cell.angle_gamma   90.00
#
_symmetry.space_group_name_H-M   'P 1'
#
loop_
_entity.id
_entity.type
_entity.pdbx_description
1 polymer ?
#
loop_
_entity_poly.entity_id
_entity_poly.type
_entity_poly.pdbx_seq_one_letter_code
_entity_poly.pdbx_strand_id
1 'polypeptide(L)' 'SWCVSLASYSTKRGTQTLTGARVSARQNMTEATQAAMNACASSENSQGNCQSRVTICADGSHRK' A
#
# COMPACT_ATOMS: atom_id res chain seq x y z
N SER A 1 10.23 15.41 -6.18
CA SER A 1 9.06 15.62 -5.32
C SER A 1 8.74 14.32 -4.57
N TRP A 2 8.47 14.43 -3.28
CA TRP A 2 8.13 13.27 -2.47
C TRP A 2 6.74 12.78 -2.78
N CYS A 3 6.58 11.48 -2.80
CA CYS A 3 5.29 10.83 -2.97
C CYS A 3 5.05 9.85 -1.83
N VAL A 4 3.80 9.73 -1.43
CA VAL A 4 3.37 8.78 -0.40
C VAL A 4 2.36 7.84 -1.01
N SER A 5 2.53 6.55 -0.79
CA SER A 5 1.61 5.54 -1.31
C SER A 5 1.02 4.73 -0.17
N LEU A 6 -0.24 4.40 -0.30
CA LEU A 6 -0.97 3.55 0.65
C LEU A 6 -1.36 2.25 -0.04
N ALA A 7 -0.98 1.15 0.56
CA ALA A 7 -1.43 -0.18 0.14
C ALA A 7 -2.18 -0.84 1.31
N SER A 8 -3.22 -1.56 0.98
CA SER A 8 -4.02 -2.22 2.01
C SER A 8 -4.38 -3.63 1.58
N TYR A 9 -4.78 -4.44 2.55
CA TYR A 9 -5.24 -5.80 2.29
C TYR A 9 -6.46 -6.11 3.14
N SER A 10 -7.24 -7.07 2.66
CA SER A 10 -8.35 -7.65 3.42
C SER A 10 -8.32 -9.15 3.18
N THR A 11 -8.22 -9.92 4.25
CA THR A 11 -8.11 -11.37 4.18
C THR A 11 -9.12 -11.99 5.11
N LYS A 12 -9.84 -13.01 4.64
CA LYS A 12 -10.75 -13.77 5.49
C LYS A 12 -10.05 -15.00 6.03
N ARG A 13 -10.20 -15.20 7.33
CA ARG A 13 -9.69 -16.39 8.01
C ARG A 13 -10.83 -16.96 8.86
N GLY A 14 -11.50 -17.99 8.35
CA GLY A 14 -12.70 -18.50 8.99
C GLY A 14 -13.83 -17.48 8.93
N THR A 15 -14.37 -17.11 10.10
CA THR A 15 -15.42 -16.09 10.20
C THR A 15 -14.86 -14.68 10.43
N GLN A 16 -13.54 -14.57 10.55
CA GLN A 16 -12.91 -13.28 10.81
C GLN A 16 -12.39 -12.64 9.52
N THR A 17 -12.44 -11.32 9.47
CA THR A 17 -11.83 -10.55 8.41
C THR A 17 -10.66 -9.78 8.99
N LEU A 18 -9.47 -10.01 8.42
CA LEU A 18 -8.25 -9.33 8.83
C LEU A 18 -7.93 -8.26 7.80
N THR A 19 -7.76 -7.03 8.27
CA THR A 19 -7.43 -5.91 7.39
C THR A 19 -6.17 -5.23 7.90
N GLY A 20 -5.44 -4.65 6.99
CA GLY A 20 -4.24 -3.90 7.34
C GLY A 20 -3.86 -2.95 6.23
N ALA A 21 -2.95 -2.05 6.55
CA ALA A 21 -2.47 -1.06 5.58
C ALA A 21 -1.02 -0.75 5.86
N ARG A 22 -0.30 -0.40 4.79
CA ARG A 22 1.08 0.07 4.87
C ARG A 22 1.22 1.32 4.03
N VAL A 23 2.06 2.22 4.51
CA VAL A 23 2.33 3.49 3.83
C VAL A 23 3.83 3.60 3.65
N SER A 24 4.25 4.06 2.47
CA SER A 24 5.65 4.31 2.19
C SER A 24 5.81 5.62 1.44
N ALA A 25 6.91 6.29 1.68
CA ALA A 25 7.25 7.55 1.03
C ALA A 25 8.55 7.37 0.23
N ARG A 26 8.54 7.84 -0.99
CA ARG A 26 9.71 7.81 -1.89
C ARG A 26 9.67 9.06 -2.75
N GLN A 27 10.71 9.25 -3.57
CA GLN A 27 10.83 10.45 -4.39
C GLN A 27 10.06 10.38 -5.70
N ASN A 28 9.50 9.24 -6.06
CA ASN A 28 8.63 9.15 -7.23
C ASN A 28 7.50 8.16 -6.96
N MET A 29 6.45 8.25 -7.81
CA MET A 29 5.24 7.45 -7.63
C MET A 29 5.49 5.96 -7.74
N THR A 30 6.28 5.55 -8.72
CA THR A 30 6.54 4.14 -8.97
C THR A 30 7.26 3.51 -7.78
N GLU A 31 8.29 4.19 -7.28
CA GLU A 31 9.02 3.70 -6.11
C GLU A 31 8.17 3.69 -4.85
N ALA A 32 7.36 4.73 -4.65
CA ALA A 32 6.48 4.80 -3.49
C ALA A 32 5.46 3.67 -3.53
N THR A 33 4.85 3.43 -4.68
CA THR A 33 3.87 2.36 -4.84
C THR A 33 4.50 0.99 -4.61
N GLN A 34 5.67 0.75 -5.19
CA GLN A 34 6.36 -0.51 -4.99
C GLN A 34 6.76 -0.73 -3.54
N ALA A 35 7.25 0.32 -2.89
CA ALA A 35 7.64 0.22 -1.49
C ALA A 35 6.44 -0.09 -0.59
N ALA A 36 5.30 0.54 -0.84
CA ALA A 36 4.08 0.28 -0.09
C ALA A 36 3.58 -1.15 -0.32
N MET A 37 3.60 -1.60 -1.57
CA MET A 37 3.18 -2.97 -1.90
C MET A 37 4.12 -4.01 -1.29
N ASN A 38 5.42 -3.77 -1.31
CA ASN A 38 6.39 -4.67 -0.69
C ASN A 38 6.20 -4.74 0.82
N ALA A 39 5.98 -3.60 1.46
CA ALA A 39 5.74 -3.56 2.89
C ALA A 39 4.44 -4.30 3.25
N CYS A 40 3.40 -4.12 2.43
CA CYS A 40 2.14 -4.83 2.60
C CYS A 40 2.32 -6.34 2.41
N ALA A 41 3.03 -6.74 1.36
CA ALA A 41 3.23 -8.14 1.03
C ALA A 41 4.04 -8.89 2.09
N SER A 42 4.90 -8.20 2.84
CA SER A 42 5.66 -8.83 3.92
C SER A 42 4.85 -8.96 5.20
N SER A 43 3.64 -8.45 5.26
CA SER A 43 2.75 -8.65 6.40
C SER A 43 2.24 -10.10 6.42
N GLU A 44 2.25 -10.74 7.58
CA GLU A 44 1.82 -12.11 7.72
C GLU A 44 0.38 -12.35 7.27
N ASN A 45 -0.47 -11.35 7.47
CA ASN A 45 -1.90 -11.49 7.23
C ASN A 45 -2.32 -11.11 5.81
N SER A 46 -1.40 -10.63 4.98
CA SER A 46 -1.77 -10.15 3.65
C SER A 46 -2.12 -11.25 2.68
N GLN A 47 -1.39 -12.37 2.73
CA GLN A 47 -1.62 -13.56 1.89
C GLN A 47 -1.74 -13.22 0.40
N GLY A 48 -0.99 -12.22 -0.05
CA GLY A 48 -1.02 -11.81 -1.45
C GLY A 48 -2.21 -10.96 -1.86
N ASN A 49 -3.01 -10.50 -0.91
CA ASN A 49 -4.20 -9.70 -1.19
C ASN A 49 -3.97 -8.21 -1.15
N CYS A 50 -2.72 -7.77 -1.20
CA CYS A 50 -2.39 -6.35 -1.14
C CYS A 50 -2.81 -5.62 -2.40
N GLN A 51 -3.35 -4.42 -2.24
CA GLN A 51 -3.72 -3.54 -3.34
C GLN A 51 -3.24 -2.14 -3.05
N SER A 52 -2.70 -1.48 -4.08
CA SER A 52 -2.38 -0.07 -4.00
C SER A 52 -3.68 0.73 -4.03
N ARG A 53 -3.89 1.59 -3.05
CA ARG A 53 -5.13 2.36 -2.94
C ARG A 53 -4.99 3.77 -3.50
N VAL A 54 -3.92 4.45 -3.12
CA VAL A 54 -3.69 5.82 -3.54
C VAL A 54 -2.22 6.15 -3.44
N THR A 55 -1.75 6.98 -4.34
CA THR A 55 -0.41 7.56 -4.27
C THR A 55 -0.56 9.06 -4.49
N ILE A 56 0.01 9.86 -3.61
CA ILE A 56 -0.08 11.32 -3.65
C ILE A 56 1.33 11.87 -3.55
N CYS A 57 1.64 12.84 -4.39
CA CYS A 57 2.93 13.51 -4.38
C CYS A 57 2.80 14.94 -3.86
N ALA A 58 3.93 15.48 -3.40
CA ALA A 58 3.96 16.83 -2.83
C ALA A 58 3.58 17.92 -3.83
N ASP A 59 3.74 17.64 -5.13
CA ASP A 59 3.36 18.59 -6.19
C ASP A 59 1.87 18.55 -6.54
N GLY A 60 1.08 17.74 -5.84
CA GLY A 60 -0.35 17.60 -6.08
C GLY A 60 -0.73 16.44 -6.99
N SER A 61 0.24 15.79 -7.62
CA SER A 61 -0.04 14.61 -8.46
C SER A 61 -0.58 13.49 -7.60
N HIS A 62 -1.53 12.72 -8.15
CA HIS A 62 -2.07 11.59 -7.41
C HIS A 62 -2.51 10.50 -8.38
N ARG A 63 -2.58 9.28 -7.85
CA ARG A 63 -3.02 8.09 -8.58
C ARG A 63 -3.80 7.20 -7.64
N LYS A 64 -4.91 6.70 -8.12
CA LYS A 64 -5.69 5.71 -7.37
C LYS A 64 -5.43 4.31 -7.89
#